data_6e289037b300b906ba3543cfea4b0678
#
_entry.id   6e289037b300b906ba3543cfea4b0678
#
_cell.length_a   1.000
_cell.length_b   1.000
_cell.length_c   1.000
_cell.angle_alpha   90.00
_cell.angle_beta   90.00
_cell.angle_gamma   90.00
#
_symmetry.space_group_name_H-M   'P 1'
#
loop_
_entity.id
_entity.type
_entity.pdbx_description
1 polymer ?
#
loop_
_entity_poly.entity_id
_entity_poly.type
_entity_poly.pdbx_seq_one_letter_code
_entity_poly.pdbx_strand_id
1 'polypeptide(L)'
;MPQPPSKARLVLTALFVDHQSPAEVAARYGVHRAWVYKLKARYQAEGDTALAPRSRRPKTSPTALSAAVVDLIKRVRKELPDAGLDAGPETIGWHLEHHHGHRVARSTISRHLTAAGLVTPEPKKRPKSSYIRFEASVPNETWQSDFTHYRLTRPDGRPGADVEIISWLDDCTRYALHVSAHTRVTTPVVVTTFQETLARHGIPASTLTDNGMVYTVRLAGHERRGGKNSFEAELSRRHIVQKNSRPAHPTTCGKAERFQQTMKKWLRAQPTQPSTIAELQTLLDQFADQYNHRRPHRSLPHRATPATLYDTMPKAFPGPITHPQTHERIRHDRVDKAGSVTLRHNSRLHHIGIGRTHAGTCVILLVQDLQIRVVNATTGELLRELTLDPNRDYQPHQSTQRPTHEPQK
;
A
#
# COMPACT_ATOMS: atom_id res chain seq x y z
N MET A 1 -50.29 -11.31 -11.14
CA MET A 1 -50.95 -10.14 -11.73
C MET A 1 -50.19 -9.75 -13.00
N PRO A 2 -50.87 -9.53 -14.16
CA PRO A 2 -50.20 -9.06 -15.36
C PRO A 2 -49.58 -7.68 -15.10
N GLN A 3 -48.34 -7.51 -15.50
CA GLN A 3 -47.65 -6.20 -15.37
C GLN A 3 -48.42 -5.16 -16.20
N PRO A 4 -48.58 -3.92 -15.71
CA PRO A 4 -49.20 -2.85 -16.45
C PRO A 4 -48.47 -2.64 -17.80
N PRO A 5 -49.21 -2.37 -18.88
CA PRO A 5 -48.63 -2.20 -20.20
C PRO A 5 -47.60 -1.08 -20.21
N SER A 6 -46.46 -1.32 -20.81
CA SER A 6 -45.39 -0.31 -20.89
C SER A 6 -45.90 0.94 -21.65
N LYS A 7 -45.40 2.13 -21.27
CA LYS A 7 -45.74 3.41 -21.94
C LYS A 7 -45.58 3.32 -23.47
N ALA A 8 -44.56 2.59 -23.93
CA ALA A 8 -44.32 2.33 -25.35
C ALA A 8 -45.48 1.55 -25.99
N ARG A 9 -46.02 0.53 -25.30
CA ARG A 9 -47.17 -0.25 -25.79
C ARG A 9 -48.44 0.58 -25.88
N LEU A 10 -48.74 1.38 -24.87
CA LEU A 10 -49.90 2.30 -24.89
C LEU A 10 -49.82 3.30 -26.05
N VAL A 11 -48.64 3.87 -26.31
CA VAL A 11 -48.40 4.79 -27.44
C VAL A 11 -48.61 4.10 -28.79
N LEU A 12 -48.15 2.85 -28.95
CA LEU A 12 -48.35 2.09 -30.18
C LEU A 12 -49.83 1.70 -30.38
N THR A 13 -50.53 1.31 -29.31
CA THR A 13 -52.00 1.03 -29.39
C THR A 13 -52.75 2.29 -29.84
N ALA A 14 -52.45 3.46 -29.26
CA ALA A 14 -53.11 4.69 -29.67
C ALA A 14 -52.82 5.10 -31.11
N LEU A 15 -51.63 4.77 -31.66
CA LEU A 15 -51.25 5.06 -33.04
C LEU A 15 -51.87 4.08 -34.06
N PHE A 16 -51.90 2.77 -33.76
CA PHE A 16 -52.24 1.73 -34.73
C PHE A 16 -53.64 1.18 -34.57
N VAL A 17 -54.18 1.22 -33.35
CA VAL A 17 -55.55 0.71 -33.04
C VAL A 17 -56.52 1.87 -32.95
N ASP A 18 -56.19 2.93 -32.19
CA ASP A 18 -57.09 4.10 -32.01
C ASP A 18 -56.91 5.15 -33.12
N HIS A 19 -56.02 4.92 -34.08
CA HIS A 19 -55.74 5.81 -35.25
C HIS A 19 -55.46 7.26 -34.88
N GLN A 20 -54.95 7.53 -33.69
CA GLN A 20 -54.62 8.88 -33.23
C GLN A 20 -53.36 9.41 -33.95
N SER A 21 -53.32 10.71 -34.19
CA SER A 21 -52.16 11.34 -34.79
C SER A 21 -50.96 11.34 -33.83
N PRO A 22 -49.73 11.30 -34.33
CA PRO A 22 -48.51 11.38 -33.47
C PRO A 22 -48.45 12.61 -32.58
N ALA A 23 -49.12 13.71 -32.96
CA ALA A 23 -49.19 14.92 -32.15
C ALA A 23 -50.09 14.77 -30.93
N GLU A 24 -51.27 14.21 -31.14
CA GLU A 24 -52.27 13.91 -30.09
C GLU A 24 -51.71 12.91 -29.10
N VAL A 25 -51.09 11.82 -29.61
CA VAL A 25 -50.45 10.79 -28.78
C VAL A 25 -49.28 11.39 -27.95
N ALA A 26 -48.47 12.26 -28.53
CA ALA A 26 -47.38 12.93 -27.81
C ALA A 26 -47.92 13.80 -26.66
N ALA A 27 -48.99 14.57 -26.91
CA ALA A 27 -49.66 15.38 -25.90
C ALA A 27 -50.31 14.51 -24.81
N ARG A 28 -51.07 13.48 -25.20
CA ARG A 28 -51.80 12.58 -24.28
C ARG A 28 -50.91 11.85 -23.31
N TYR A 29 -49.76 11.34 -23.79
CA TYR A 29 -48.83 10.53 -22.98
C TYR A 29 -47.65 11.32 -22.40
N GLY A 30 -47.57 12.64 -22.64
CA GLY A 30 -46.51 13.50 -22.14
C GLY A 30 -45.13 13.05 -22.66
N VAL A 31 -45.01 12.78 -23.95
CA VAL A 31 -43.77 12.38 -24.60
C VAL A 31 -43.40 13.31 -25.77
N HIS A 32 -42.13 13.41 -26.08
CA HIS A 32 -41.71 14.24 -27.21
C HIS A 32 -42.14 13.63 -28.54
N ARG A 33 -42.68 14.43 -29.45
CA ARG A 33 -43.23 13.98 -30.76
C ARG A 33 -42.20 13.19 -31.58
N ALA A 34 -40.91 13.58 -31.55
CA ALA A 34 -39.87 12.83 -32.24
C ALA A 34 -39.67 11.41 -31.69
N TRP A 35 -39.94 11.20 -30.38
CA TRP A 35 -39.87 9.86 -29.79
C TRP A 35 -41.03 8.96 -30.31
N VAL A 36 -42.24 9.51 -30.48
CA VAL A 36 -43.37 8.81 -31.04
C VAL A 36 -43.08 8.34 -32.48
N TYR A 37 -42.55 9.22 -33.35
CA TYR A 37 -42.15 8.85 -34.69
C TYR A 37 -41.03 7.78 -34.70
N LYS A 38 -40.02 7.91 -33.85
CA LYS A 38 -38.97 6.90 -33.75
C LYS A 38 -39.50 5.54 -33.29
N LEU A 39 -40.42 5.54 -32.32
CA LEU A 39 -41.05 4.32 -31.84
C LEU A 39 -41.92 3.67 -32.93
N LYS A 40 -42.73 4.46 -33.67
CA LYS A 40 -43.54 4.02 -34.79
C LYS A 40 -42.70 3.35 -35.88
N ALA A 41 -41.68 4.04 -36.37
CA ALA A 41 -40.79 3.51 -37.40
C ALA A 41 -40.07 2.22 -36.93
N ARG A 42 -39.65 2.20 -35.68
CA ARG A 42 -39.02 1.01 -35.09
C ARG A 42 -39.99 -0.18 -34.99
N TYR A 43 -41.22 0.07 -34.58
CA TYR A 43 -42.24 -0.99 -34.49
C TYR A 43 -42.59 -1.54 -35.88
N GLN A 44 -42.68 -0.68 -36.89
CA GLN A 44 -42.89 -1.12 -38.28
C GLN A 44 -41.74 -1.99 -38.82
N ALA A 45 -40.51 -1.75 -38.38
CA ALA A 45 -39.33 -2.51 -38.81
C ALA A 45 -39.09 -3.79 -37.99
N GLU A 46 -39.32 -3.75 -36.68
CA GLU A 46 -38.89 -4.79 -35.72
C GLU A 46 -40.06 -5.51 -35.02
N GLY A 47 -41.32 -5.10 -35.25
CA GLY A 47 -42.48 -5.65 -34.55
C GLY A 47 -42.41 -5.45 -33.04
N ASP A 48 -42.93 -6.42 -32.29
CA ASP A 48 -43.00 -6.39 -30.82
C ASP A 48 -41.62 -6.28 -30.12
N THR A 49 -40.52 -6.62 -30.79
CA THR A 49 -39.17 -6.43 -30.23
C THR A 49 -38.82 -4.94 -30.03
N ALA A 50 -39.52 -4.06 -30.76
CA ALA A 50 -39.40 -2.60 -30.58
C ALA A 50 -39.84 -2.10 -29.19
N LEU A 51 -40.65 -2.87 -28.47
CA LEU A 51 -41.10 -2.54 -27.11
C LEU A 51 -40.01 -2.67 -26.05
N ALA A 52 -39.01 -3.53 -26.30
CA ALA A 52 -37.90 -3.70 -25.40
C ALA A 52 -37.00 -2.47 -25.41
N PRO A 53 -36.56 -1.96 -24.24
CA PRO A 53 -35.62 -0.86 -24.19
C PRO A 53 -34.30 -1.26 -24.83
N ARG A 54 -33.78 -0.44 -25.76
CA ARG A 54 -32.46 -0.64 -26.33
C ARG A 54 -31.38 -0.31 -25.31
N SER A 55 -30.31 -1.09 -25.31
CA SER A 55 -29.11 -0.80 -24.50
C SER A 55 -28.59 0.59 -24.83
N ARG A 56 -28.32 1.39 -23.78
CA ARG A 56 -27.65 2.69 -23.89
C ARG A 56 -26.14 2.56 -24.00
N ARG A 57 -25.62 1.35 -23.97
CA ARG A 57 -24.18 1.08 -24.08
C ARG A 57 -23.68 1.50 -25.47
N PRO A 58 -22.57 2.24 -25.55
CA PRO A 58 -21.94 2.56 -26.83
C PRO A 58 -21.66 1.28 -27.64
N LYS A 59 -21.92 1.32 -28.95
CA LYS A 59 -21.64 0.19 -29.85
C LYS A 59 -20.15 -0.06 -30.06
N THR A 60 -19.35 1.00 -29.92
CA THR A 60 -17.90 0.95 -30.07
C THR A 60 -17.23 1.46 -28.80
N SER A 61 -16.04 0.97 -28.50
CA SER A 61 -15.19 1.44 -27.40
C SER A 61 -13.78 1.66 -27.95
N PRO A 62 -13.48 2.90 -28.45
CA PRO A 62 -12.20 3.22 -29.09
C PRO A 62 -11.00 2.99 -28.14
N THR A 63 -11.24 3.07 -26.83
CA THR A 63 -10.22 2.86 -25.77
C THR A 63 -10.18 1.43 -25.24
N ALA A 64 -10.88 0.47 -25.90
CA ALA A 64 -10.81 -0.93 -25.50
C ALA A 64 -9.40 -1.47 -25.75
N LEU A 65 -8.91 -2.29 -24.81
CA LEU A 65 -7.66 -3.02 -25.02
C LEU A 65 -7.80 -3.98 -26.19
N SER A 66 -6.72 -4.14 -26.96
CA SER A 66 -6.67 -5.17 -28.01
C SER A 66 -6.74 -6.57 -27.38
N ALA A 67 -7.23 -7.54 -28.14
CA ALA A 67 -7.30 -8.94 -27.71
C ALA A 67 -5.93 -9.46 -27.26
N ALA A 68 -4.87 -9.11 -27.98
CA ALA A 68 -3.49 -9.47 -27.65
C ALA A 68 -3.06 -9.00 -26.26
N VAL A 69 -3.38 -7.75 -25.87
CA VAL A 69 -3.05 -7.22 -24.52
C VAL A 69 -3.91 -7.90 -23.44
N VAL A 70 -5.18 -8.21 -23.74
CA VAL A 70 -6.03 -8.94 -22.79
C VAL A 70 -5.49 -10.37 -22.56
N ASP A 71 -5.05 -11.05 -23.58
CA ASP A 71 -4.45 -12.40 -23.46
C ASP A 71 -3.11 -12.36 -22.76
N LEU A 72 -2.32 -11.31 -22.99
CA LEU A 72 -1.09 -11.07 -22.23
C LEU A 72 -1.39 -10.89 -20.72
N ILE A 73 -2.41 -10.12 -20.34
CA ILE A 73 -2.84 -9.98 -18.95
C ILE A 73 -3.15 -11.36 -18.32
N LYS A 74 -3.89 -12.21 -19.04
CA LYS A 74 -4.26 -13.56 -18.57
C LYS A 74 -3.03 -14.47 -18.44
N ARG A 75 -2.10 -14.39 -19.37
CA ARG A 75 -0.85 -15.17 -19.36
C ARG A 75 0.01 -14.76 -18.19
N VAL A 76 0.33 -13.49 -18.02
CA VAL A 76 1.12 -12.95 -16.90
C VAL A 76 0.46 -13.31 -15.54
N ARG A 77 -0.89 -13.32 -15.46
CA ARG A 77 -1.62 -13.74 -14.26
C ARG A 77 -1.33 -15.20 -13.88
N LYS A 78 -1.06 -16.08 -14.85
CA LYS A 78 -0.73 -17.50 -14.60
C LYS A 78 0.77 -17.69 -14.32
N GLU A 79 1.63 -17.08 -15.12
CA GLU A 79 3.09 -17.23 -15.03
C GLU A 79 3.68 -16.70 -13.71
N LEU A 80 3.21 -15.58 -13.20
CA LEU A 80 3.75 -14.98 -11.96
C LEU A 80 3.60 -15.90 -10.73
N PRO A 81 2.45 -16.57 -10.46
CA PRO A 81 2.35 -17.51 -9.35
C PRO A 81 3.26 -18.72 -9.51
N ASP A 82 3.47 -19.21 -10.74
CA ASP A 82 4.35 -20.35 -11.02
C ASP A 82 5.82 -20.01 -10.69
N ALA A 83 6.20 -18.75 -10.88
CA ALA A 83 7.47 -18.19 -10.45
C ALA A 83 7.51 -17.77 -8.95
N GLY A 84 6.47 -18.08 -8.17
CA GLY A 84 6.36 -17.70 -6.76
C GLY A 84 6.09 -16.22 -6.49
N LEU A 85 5.78 -15.44 -7.54
CA LEU A 85 5.58 -14.01 -7.47
C LEU A 85 4.11 -13.63 -7.21
N ASP A 86 3.88 -12.37 -6.80
CA ASP A 86 2.54 -11.83 -6.68
C ASP A 86 1.95 -11.59 -8.08
N ALA A 87 0.69 -11.99 -8.27
CA ALA A 87 -0.04 -11.82 -9.51
C ALA A 87 -1.30 -10.94 -9.35
N GLY A 88 -1.24 -9.95 -8.47
CA GLY A 88 -2.31 -8.96 -8.33
C GLY A 88 -2.34 -7.97 -9.50
N PRO A 89 -3.48 -7.26 -9.73
CA PRO A 89 -3.60 -6.30 -10.84
C PRO A 89 -2.52 -5.20 -10.83
N GLU A 90 -2.02 -4.82 -9.67
CA GLU A 90 -0.92 -3.85 -9.53
C GLU A 90 0.40 -4.39 -10.06
N THR A 91 0.75 -5.62 -9.67
CA THR A 91 1.98 -6.29 -10.10
C THR A 91 1.93 -6.61 -11.59
N ILE A 92 0.80 -7.13 -12.08
CA ILE A 92 0.59 -7.37 -13.50
C ILE A 92 0.77 -6.07 -14.30
N GLY A 93 0.17 -4.95 -13.84
CA GLY A 93 0.32 -3.65 -14.50
C GLY A 93 1.79 -3.20 -14.59
N TRP A 94 2.56 -3.42 -13.54
CA TRP A 94 3.99 -3.14 -13.55
C TRP A 94 4.74 -4.00 -14.58
N HIS A 95 4.48 -5.32 -14.62
CA HIS A 95 5.11 -6.22 -15.60
C HIS A 95 4.74 -5.86 -17.04
N LEU A 96 3.49 -5.50 -17.29
CA LEU A 96 3.03 -5.04 -18.61
C LEU A 96 3.76 -3.78 -19.06
N GLU A 97 3.98 -2.83 -18.15
CA GLU A 97 4.65 -1.56 -18.45
C GLU A 97 6.15 -1.77 -18.69
N HIS A 98 6.85 -2.52 -17.80
CA HIS A 98 8.30 -2.61 -17.81
C HIS A 98 8.85 -3.68 -18.79
N HIS A 99 8.10 -4.73 -19.05
CA HIS A 99 8.57 -5.84 -19.91
C HIS A 99 7.87 -5.88 -21.27
N HIS A 100 6.71 -5.24 -21.40
CA HIS A 100 5.92 -5.28 -22.63
C HIS A 100 5.53 -3.91 -23.18
N GLY A 101 5.91 -2.82 -22.51
CA GLY A 101 5.61 -1.45 -22.95
C GLY A 101 4.12 -1.05 -22.91
N HIS A 102 3.27 -1.83 -22.22
CA HIS A 102 1.84 -1.59 -22.16
C HIS A 102 1.43 -0.97 -20.82
N ARG A 103 1.06 0.28 -20.82
CA ARG A 103 0.52 0.97 -19.64
C ARG A 103 -0.98 0.75 -19.51
N VAL A 104 -1.39 -0.11 -18.58
CA VAL A 104 -2.80 -0.47 -18.37
C VAL A 104 -3.22 -0.14 -16.94
N ALA A 105 -4.35 0.56 -16.81
CA ALA A 105 -4.89 0.91 -15.49
C ALA A 105 -5.28 -0.34 -14.68
N ARG A 106 -5.01 -0.32 -13.36
CA ARG A 106 -5.33 -1.39 -12.42
C ARG A 106 -6.80 -1.85 -12.52
N SER A 107 -7.74 -0.90 -12.60
CA SER A 107 -9.18 -1.20 -12.71
C SER A 107 -9.51 -1.97 -13.97
N THR A 108 -8.86 -1.66 -15.08
CA THR A 108 -9.02 -2.36 -16.36
C THR A 108 -8.49 -3.79 -16.26
N ILE A 109 -7.28 -3.98 -15.71
CA ILE A 109 -6.72 -5.32 -15.46
C ILE A 109 -7.66 -6.13 -14.56
N SER A 110 -8.11 -5.56 -13.43
CA SER A 110 -9.02 -6.23 -12.51
C SER A 110 -10.31 -6.68 -13.20
N ARG A 111 -10.91 -5.82 -14.03
CA ARG A 111 -12.13 -6.12 -14.78
C ARG A 111 -11.93 -7.31 -15.74
N HIS A 112 -10.83 -7.33 -16.50
CA HIS A 112 -10.53 -8.44 -17.41
C HIS A 112 -10.26 -9.75 -16.69
N LEU A 113 -9.54 -9.70 -15.56
CA LEU A 113 -9.29 -10.90 -14.73
C LEU A 113 -10.59 -11.44 -14.13
N THR A 114 -11.48 -10.57 -13.65
CA THR A 114 -12.79 -10.98 -13.13
C THR A 114 -13.67 -11.58 -14.23
N ALA A 115 -13.73 -10.95 -15.39
CA ALA A 115 -14.47 -11.46 -16.55
C ALA A 115 -13.93 -12.81 -17.05
N ALA A 116 -12.63 -13.07 -16.88
CA ALA A 116 -11.99 -14.35 -17.22
C ALA A 116 -12.10 -15.41 -16.10
N GLY A 117 -12.78 -15.14 -14.98
CA GLY A 117 -12.89 -16.06 -13.84
C GLY A 117 -11.58 -16.29 -13.08
N LEU A 118 -10.55 -15.42 -13.30
CA LEU A 118 -9.22 -15.57 -12.69
C LEU A 118 -9.09 -14.86 -11.32
N VAL A 119 -10.21 -14.44 -10.73
CA VAL A 119 -10.28 -13.81 -9.42
C VAL A 119 -11.20 -14.62 -8.52
N THR A 120 -10.63 -15.17 -7.44
CA THR A 120 -11.42 -15.82 -6.39
C THR A 120 -11.81 -14.77 -5.35
N PRO A 121 -13.11 -14.55 -5.09
CA PRO A 121 -13.55 -13.65 -4.03
C PRO A 121 -13.12 -14.16 -2.65
N GLU A 122 -12.56 -13.29 -1.82
CA GLU A 122 -12.22 -13.58 -0.41
C GLU A 122 -13.07 -12.68 0.51
N PRO A 123 -14.31 -13.05 0.85
CA PRO A 123 -15.23 -12.21 1.63
C PRO A 123 -14.73 -11.88 3.05
N LYS A 124 -13.89 -12.75 3.62
CA LYS A 124 -13.31 -12.58 4.98
C LYS A 124 -12.16 -11.56 5.03
N LYS A 125 -11.68 -11.07 3.90
CA LYS A 125 -10.58 -10.13 3.86
C LYS A 125 -11.03 -8.74 4.31
N ARG A 126 -10.49 -8.28 5.44
CA ARG A 126 -10.79 -6.94 5.97
C ARG A 126 -10.35 -5.83 5.00
N PRO A 127 -11.12 -4.72 4.89
CA PRO A 127 -10.71 -3.56 4.10
C PRO A 127 -9.38 -2.99 4.61
N LYS A 128 -8.52 -2.52 3.69
CA LYS A 128 -7.22 -1.93 4.04
C LYS A 128 -7.31 -0.67 4.90
N SER A 129 -8.40 0.07 4.80
CA SER A 129 -8.68 1.28 5.59
C SER A 129 -8.84 1.01 7.09
N SER A 130 -9.06 -0.25 7.50
CA SER A 130 -9.21 -0.63 8.92
C SER A 130 -7.88 -0.81 9.66
N TYR A 131 -6.73 -0.68 8.98
CA TYR A 131 -5.41 -0.87 9.60
C TYR A 131 -4.72 0.48 9.82
N ILE A 132 -4.42 0.80 11.08
CA ILE A 132 -3.48 1.87 11.42
C ILE A 132 -2.07 1.34 11.13
N ARG A 133 -1.35 1.99 10.22
CA ARG A 133 0.00 1.59 9.85
C ARG A 133 1.00 2.50 10.55
N PHE A 134 1.90 1.92 11.31
CA PHE A 134 3.15 2.55 11.68
C PHE A 134 4.13 2.34 10.51
N GLU A 135 4.83 3.38 10.09
CA GLU A 135 5.83 3.34 9.04
C GLU A 135 6.93 4.34 9.36
N ALA A 136 8.18 3.89 9.35
CA ALA A 136 9.34 4.75 9.47
C ALA A 136 9.41 5.70 8.28
N SER A 137 9.88 6.93 8.52
CA SER A 137 9.88 7.99 7.51
C SER A 137 11.09 7.92 6.58
N VAL A 138 12.21 7.40 7.08
CA VAL A 138 13.47 7.27 6.35
C VAL A 138 14.12 5.90 6.59
N PRO A 139 14.97 5.42 5.66
CA PRO A 139 15.73 4.19 5.87
C PRO A 139 16.58 4.26 7.14
N ASN A 140 16.83 3.12 7.75
CA ASN A 140 17.57 2.97 9.02
C ASN A 140 16.93 3.66 10.24
N GLU A 141 15.74 4.25 10.13
CA GLU A 141 15.02 4.75 11.30
C GLU A 141 14.56 3.60 12.20
N THR A 142 14.05 2.52 11.60
CA THR A 142 13.64 1.33 12.34
C THR A 142 13.92 0.08 11.51
N TRP A 143 14.70 -0.86 12.05
CA TRP A 143 14.84 -2.19 11.49
C TRP A 143 13.89 -3.16 12.18
N GLN A 144 13.17 -3.95 11.41
CA GLN A 144 12.35 -5.05 11.93
C GLN A 144 13.11 -6.36 11.82
N SER A 145 13.01 -7.20 12.85
CA SER A 145 13.49 -8.57 12.80
C SER A 145 12.45 -9.54 13.31
N ASP A 146 12.41 -10.67 12.66
CA ASP A 146 11.60 -11.82 13.01
C ASP A 146 12.22 -13.08 12.42
N PHE A 147 11.90 -14.25 12.98
CA PHE A 147 12.34 -15.53 12.43
C PHE A 147 11.17 -16.46 12.19
N THR A 148 11.37 -17.42 11.29
CA THR A 148 10.32 -18.35 10.91
C THR A 148 10.87 -19.73 10.66
N HIS A 149 10.06 -20.78 10.94
CA HIS A 149 10.41 -22.15 10.68
C HIS A 149 10.32 -22.49 9.18
N TYR A 150 11.26 -23.31 8.73
CA TYR A 150 11.27 -23.91 7.41
C TYR A 150 11.68 -25.39 7.54
N ARG A 151 11.04 -26.26 6.77
CA ARG A 151 11.39 -27.67 6.72
C ARG A 151 12.13 -27.99 5.43
N LEU A 152 13.35 -28.49 5.57
CA LEU A 152 14.14 -28.97 4.44
C LEU A 152 13.45 -30.17 3.78
N THR A 153 13.80 -30.46 2.53
CA THR A 153 13.29 -31.62 1.81
C THR A 153 14.45 -32.58 1.53
N ARG A 154 14.31 -33.81 1.90
CA ARG A 154 15.35 -34.85 1.59
C ARG A 154 15.44 -35.09 0.10
N PRO A 155 16.56 -35.62 -0.40
CA PRO A 155 16.71 -35.98 -1.82
C PRO A 155 15.65 -36.97 -2.32
N ASP A 156 15.07 -37.78 -1.43
CA ASP A 156 13.98 -38.72 -1.73
C ASP A 156 12.58 -38.03 -1.73
N GLY A 157 12.52 -36.72 -1.59
CA GLY A 157 11.30 -35.96 -1.56
C GLY A 157 10.56 -35.93 -0.20
N ARG A 158 11.04 -36.66 0.79
CA ARG A 158 10.46 -36.73 2.13
C ARG A 158 10.82 -35.49 2.98
N PRO A 159 10.02 -35.14 4.01
CA PRO A 159 10.37 -34.10 4.95
C PRO A 159 11.74 -34.34 5.60
N GLY A 160 12.58 -33.31 5.57
CA GLY A 160 13.91 -33.29 6.19
C GLY A 160 13.90 -32.63 7.58
N ALA A 161 15.03 -32.05 7.95
CA ALA A 161 15.20 -31.34 9.21
C ALA A 161 14.42 -30.03 9.25
N ASP A 162 13.92 -29.65 10.42
CA ASP A 162 13.40 -28.33 10.70
C ASP A 162 14.56 -27.37 10.94
N VAL A 163 14.51 -26.21 10.29
CA VAL A 163 15.48 -25.12 10.41
C VAL A 163 14.74 -23.80 10.60
N GLU A 164 15.44 -22.78 11.02
CA GLU A 164 14.87 -21.44 11.25
C GLU A 164 15.57 -20.42 10.35
N ILE A 165 14.78 -19.51 9.78
CA ILE A 165 15.25 -18.41 8.94
C ILE A 165 15.02 -17.11 9.69
N ILE A 166 16.09 -16.38 9.98
CA ILE A 166 16.01 -15.01 10.54
C ILE A 166 16.09 -13.99 9.42
N SER A 167 15.36 -12.89 9.56
CA SER A 167 15.38 -11.78 8.61
C SER A 167 15.47 -10.44 9.33
N TRP A 168 16.23 -9.51 8.73
CA TRP A 168 16.30 -8.11 9.11
C TRP A 168 15.77 -7.28 7.95
N LEU A 169 14.80 -6.40 8.21
CA LEU A 169 14.11 -5.57 7.22
C LEU A 169 14.16 -4.11 7.62
N ASP A 170 14.40 -3.24 6.65
CA ASP A 170 14.16 -1.81 6.83
C ASP A 170 12.66 -1.51 6.81
N ASP A 171 12.17 -0.84 7.85
CA ASP A 171 10.74 -0.55 8.03
C ASP A 171 10.21 0.44 7.00
N CYS A 172 11.01 1.43 6.59
CA CYS A 172 10.64 2.45 5.61
C CYS A 172 10.52 1.85 4.21
N THR A 173 11.60 1.27 3.72
CA THR A 173 11.76 0.85 2.32
C THR A 173 11.38 -0.60 2.06
N ARG A 174 11.17 -1.39 3.10
CA ARG A 174 10.98 -2.86 3.02
C ARG A 174 12.21 -3.61 2.53
N TYR A 175 13.37 -2.95 2.45
CA TYR A 175 14.62 -3.58 2.01
C TYR A 175 14.98 -4.74 2.94
N ALA A 176 15.20 -5.91 2.36
CA ALA A 176 15.71 -7.08 3.07
C ALA A 176 17.22 -6.89 3.31
N LEU A 177 17.57 -6.45 4.51
CA LEU A 177 18.93 -6.12 4.91
C LEU A 177 19.78 -7.38 5.11
N HIS A 178 19.17 -8.42 5.67
CA HIS A 178 19.80 -9.70 5.93
C HIS A 178 18.75 -10.81 6.00
N VAL A 179 19.05 -11.95 5.39
CA VAL A 179 18.21 -13.16 5.48
C VAL A 179 19.16 -14.35 5.57
N SER A 180 19.05 -15.13 6.64
CA SER A 180 19.92 -16.32 6.81
C SER A 180 19.22 -17.50 7.46
N ALA A 181 19.63 -18.71 7.08
CA ALA A 181 19.13 -19.97 7.59
C ALA A 181 20.07 -20.55 8.66
N HIS A 182 19.48 -21.04 9.73
CA HIS A 182 20.19 -21.63 10.87
C HIS A 182 19.47 -22.90 11.34
N THR A 183 20.20 -23.82 11.98
CA THR A 183 19.58 -24.97 12.63
C THR A 183 18.57 -24.49 13.68
N ARG A 184 18.92 -23.45 14.43
CA ARG A 184 18.05 -22.77 15.40
C ARG A 184 18.49 -21.34 15.58
N VAL A 185 17.53 -20.41 15.70
CA VAL A 185 17.77 -19.02 16.03
C VAL A 185 17.92 -18.88 17.55
N THR A 186 19.09 -18.54 18.00
CA THR A 186 19.43 -18.27 19.41
C THR A 186 19.85 -16.82 19.56
N THR A 187 19.96 -16.31 20.79
CA THR A 187 20.45 -14.94 21.04
C THR A 187 21.82 -14.67 20.40
N PRO A 188 22.81 -15.58 20.47
CA PRO A 188 24.08 -15.39 19.72
C PRO A 188 23.85 -15.24 18.22
N VAL A 189 23.00 -16.04 17.58
CA VAL A 189 22.66 -15.91 16.17
C VAL A 189 22.04 -14.55 15.87
N VAL A 190 21.12 -14.07 16.71
CA VAL A 190 20.53 -12.72 16.58
C VAL A 190 21.61 -11.65 16.60
N VAL A 191 22.55 -11.73 17.57
CA VAL A 191 23.64 -10.77 17.71
C VAL A 191 24.58 -10.81 16.50
N THR A 192 25.00 -11.99 16.07
CA THR A 192 25.90 -12.16 14.91
C THR A 192 25.26 -11.59 13.63
N THR A 193 24.04 -12.01 13.31
CA THR A 193 23.34 -11.52 12.11
C THR A 193 23.06 -10.02 12.17
N PHE A 194 22.80 -9.48 13.37
CA PHE A 194 22.65 -8.04 13.56
C PHE A 194 23.97 -7.30 13.30
N GLN A 195 25.09 -7.79 13.84
CA GLN A 195 26.42 -7.19 13.62
C GLN A 195 26.85 -7.23 12.15
N GLU A 196 26.59 -8.33 11.44
CA GLU A 196 26.81 -8.44 10.00
C GLU A 196 25.97 -7.43 9.22
N THR A 197 24.72 -7.23 9.65
CA THR A 197 23.83 -6.25 9.06
C THR A 197 24.30 -4.82 9.30
N LEU A 198 24.77 -4.52 10.52
CA LEU A 198 25.37 -3.23 10.86
C LEU A 198 26.61 -2.92 10.00
N ALA A 199 27.45 -3.91 9.78
CA ALA A 199 28.68 -3.75 8.99
C ALA A 199 28.39 -3.38 7.52
N ARG A 200 27.28 -3.88 6.96
CA ARG A 200 26.88 -3.65 5.56
C ARG A 200 26.03 -2.39 5.36
N HIS A 201 25.16 -2.08 6.32
CA HIS A 201 24.09 -1.11 6.13
C HIS A 201 24.15 0.10 7.06
N GLY A 202 25.12 0.13 7.99
CA GLY A 202 25.25 1.16 9.01
C GLY A 202 24.38 0.88 10.23
N ILE A 203 24.29 1.85 11.15
CA ILE A 203 23.64 1.69 12.44
C ILE A 203 22.22 2.27 12.38
N PRO A 204 21.16 1.51 12.72
CA PRO A 204 19.79 2.03 12.74
C PRO A 204 19.53 2.86 14.00
N ALA A 205 18.58 3.79 13.93
CA ALA A 205 18.14 4.54 15.10
C ALA A 205 17.36 3.66 16.09
N SER A 206 16.62 2.67 15.60
CA SER A 206 15.86 1.74 16.45
C SER A 206 15.68 0.36 15.81
N THR A 207 15.37 -0.62 16.65
CA THR A 207 14.93 -1.95 16.22
C THR A 207 13.51 -2.23 16.72
N LEU A 208 12.74 -3.01 15.94
CA LEU A 208 11.41 -3.48 16.29
C LEU A 208 11.38 -5.01 16.15
N THR A 209 11.17 -5.69 17.27
CA THR A 209 11.14 -7.17 17.32
C THR A 209 9.88 -7.63 18.07
N ASP A 210 9.61 -8.91 18.00
CA ASP A 210 8.65 -9.52 18.94
C ASP A 210 9.22 -9.57 20.38
N ASN A 211 8.46 -10.15 21.30
CA ASN A 211 8.87 -10.34 22.69
C ASN A 211 9.53 -11.72 22.94
N GLY A 212 10.01 -12.37 21.90
CA GLY A 212 10.72 -13.65 22.02
C GLY A 212 11.98 -13.53 22.89
N MET A 213 12.28 -14.55 23.69
CA MET A 213 13.42 -14.54 24.61
C MET A 213 14.77 -14.34 23.92
N VAL A 214 14.85 -14.61 22.64
CA VAL A 214 16.07 -14.37 21.83
C VAL A 214 16.33 -12.88 21.61
N TYR A 215 15.28 -12.04 21.64
CA TYR A 215 15.37 -10.59 21.44
C TYR A 215 15.29 -9.81 22.78
N THR A 216 14.55 -10.30 23.77
CA THR A 216 14.35 -9.57 25.02
C THR A 216 14.04 -10.50 26.19
N VAL A 217 14.57 -10.19 27.37
CA VAL A 217 14.22 -10.89 28.61
C VAL A 217 13.13 -10.18 29.42
N ARG A 218 12.54 -9.13 28.86
CA ARG A 218 11.56 -8.26 29.51
C ARG A 218 10.36 -9.02 30.10
N LEU A 219 9.84 -10.04 29.40
CA LEU A 219 8.70 -10.84 29.86
C LEU A 219 9.11 -12.07 30.67
N ALA A 220 10.40 -12.40 30.73
CA ALA A 220 10.90 -13.58 31.44
C ALA A 220 11.02 -13.39 32.98
N GLY A 221 10.53 -12.30 33.53
CA GLY A 221 10.61 -12.02 34.97
C GLY A 221 12.02 -11.62 35.46
N HIS A 222 12.98 -11.56 34.57
CA HIS A 222 14.37 -11.17 34.88
C HIS A 222 14.56 -9.66 35.04
N GLU A 223 13.57 -8.83 34.65
CA GLU A 223 13.59 -7.36 34.86
C GLU A 223 13.80 -7.00 36.34
N ARG A 224 13.26 -7.78 37.26
CA ARG A 224 13.45 -7.57 38.71
C ARG A 224 14.90 -7.76 39.17
N ARG A 225 15.77 -8.38 38.36
CA ARG A 225 17.20 -8.59 38.60
C ARG A 225 18.12 -7.73 37.73
N GLY A 226 17.57 -6.79 36.92
CA GLY A 226 18.34 -5.88 36.09
C GLY A 226 19.16 -6.54 34.97
N GLY A 227 18.84 -7.79 34.59
CA GLY A 227 19.53 -8.52 33.54
C GLY A 227 19.11 -8.08 32.14
N LYS A 228 20.09 -7.89 31.26
CA LYS A 228 19.90 -7.74 29.80
C LYS A 228 20.42 -8.99 29.10
N ASN A 229 19.77 -9.45 28.03
CA ASN A 229 20.39 -10.44 27.16
C ASN A 229 21.50 -9.78 26.31
N SER A 230 22.31 -10.57 25.61
CA SER A 230 23.43 -10.05 24.80
C SER A 230 22.97 -9.15 23.66
N PHE A 231 21.77 -9.34 23.10
CA PHE A 231 21.22 -8.46 22.08
C PHE A 231 20.80 -7.10 22.67
N GLU A 232 20.10 -7.07 23.80
CA GLU A 232 19.77 -5.83 24.52
C GLU A 232 21.01 -5.05 24.96
N ALA A 233 22.06 -5.77 25.37
CA ALA A 233 23.35 -5.16 25.71
C ALA A 233 24.03 -4.54 24.47
N GLU A 234 23.97 -5.23 23.32
CA GLU A 234 24.51 -4.72 22.04
C GLU A 234 23.80 -3.45 21.59
N LEU A 235 22.46 -3.43 21.66
CA LEU A 235 21.65 -2.25 21.32
C LEU A 235 21.98 -1.06 22.23
N SER A 236 22.09 -1.32 23.56
CA SER A 236 22.41 -0.28 24.53
C SER A 236 23.78 0.32 24.30
N ARG A 237 24.81 -0.49 24.00
CA ARG A 237 26.18 -0.03 23.74
C ARG A 237 26.24 0.88 22.50
N ARG A 238 25.33 0.70 21.54
CA ARG A 238 25.30 1.48 20.30
C ARG A 238 24.24 2.59 20.33
N HIS A 239 23.60 2.83 21.46
CA HIS A 239 22.52 3.80 21.62
C HIS A 239 21.32 3.58 20.68
N ILE A 240 21.05 2.32 20.33
CA ILE A 240 19.92 1.95 19.48
C ILE A 240 18.69 1.74 20.35
N VAL A 241 17.58 2.39 20.00
CA VAL A 241 16.33 2.25 20.74
C VAL A 241 15.67 0.90 20.43
N GLN A 242 15.46 0.07 21.43
CA GLN A 242 14.69 -1.17 21.26
C GLN A 242 13.20 -0.89 21.40
N LYS A 243 12.45 -1.24 20.36
CA LYS A 243 11.00 -1.25 20.33
C LYS A 243 10.52 -2.71 20.29
N ASN A 244 9.58 -3.06 21.14
CA ASN A 244 9.00 -4.40 21.14
C ASN A 244 7.52 -4.31 20.75
N SER A 245 7.01 -5.34 20.08
CA SER A 245 5.58 -5.43 19.78
C SER A 245 4.78 -5.49 21.07
N ARG A 246 3.58 -4.87 21.09
CA ARG A 246 2.67 -5.05 22.23
C ARG A 246 2.22 -6.50 22.29
N PRO A 247 2.18 -7.14 23.48
CA PRO A 247 1.63 -8.48 23.62
C PRO A 247 0.22 -8.54 23.02
N ALA A 248 -0.09 -9.61 22.28
CA ALA A 248 -1.39 -9.84 21.63
C ALA A 248 -1.82 -8.80 20.57
N HIS A 249 -0.91 -7.94 20.07
CA HIS A 249 -1.17 -7.03 18.95
C HIS A 249 -0.40 -7.46 17.68
N PRO A 250 -1.00 -8.27 16.80
CA PRO A 250 -0.33 -8.84 15.61
C PRO A 250 0.01 -7.78 14.54
N THR A 251 -0.44 -6.53 14.71
CA THR A 251 -0.26 -5.47 13.69
C THR A 251 1.12 -4.83 13.70
N THR A 252 1.94 -5.05 14.73
CA THR A 252 3.20 -4.33 14.93
C THR A 252 4.33 -4.89 14.05
N CYS A 253 4.43 -6.22 13.90
CA CYS A 253 5.42 -6.91 13.06
C CYS A 253 4.86 -7.37 11.70
N GLY A 254 3.70 -6.87 11.29
CA GLY A 254 3.01 -7.31 10.08
C GLY A 254 3.79 -7.13 8.76
N LYS A 255 4.88 -6.34 8.76
CA LYS A 255 5.76 -6.19 7.59
C LYS A 255 6.72 -7.37 7.48
N ALA A 256 7.33 -7.79 8.59
CA ALA A 256 8.17 -8.98 8.66
C ALA A 256 7.35 -10.25 8.36
N GLU A 257 6.16 -10.40 8.91
CA GLU A 257 5.25 -11.51 8.60
C GLU A 257 4.91 -11.57 7.09
N ARG A 258 4.61 -10.42 6.48
CA ARG A 258 4.32 -10.35 5.04
C ARG A 258 5.53 -10.69 4.19
N PHE A 259 6.72 -10.26 4.60
CA PHE A 259 7.98 -10.64 3.97
C PHE A 259 8.17 -12.16 4.02
N GLN A 260 8.03 -12.76 5.18
CA GLN A 260 8.15 -14.21 5.37
C GLN A 260 7.14 -15.00 4.53
N GLN A 261 5.88 -14.53 4.45
CA GLN A 261 4.88 -15.13 3.56
C GLN A 261 5.31 -15.10 2.09
N THR A 262 5.88 -13.96 1.66
CA THR A 262 6.39 -13.79 0.29
C THR A 262 7.57 -14.71 0.03
N MET A 263 8.54 -14.76 0.95
CA MET A 263 9.70 -15.64 0.91
C MET A 263 9.30 -17.11 0.84
N LYS A 264 8.45 -17.57 1.73
CA LYS A 264 7.97 -18.97 1.74
C LYS A 264 7.22 -19.34 0.47
N LYS A 265 6.44 -18.42 -0.09
CA LYS A 265 5.76 -18.64 -1.36
C LYS A 265 6.77 -18.81 -2.50
N TRP A 266 7.79 -17.94 -2.55
CA TRP A 266 8.84 -18.00 -3.55
C TRP A 266 9.68 -19.29 -3.43
N LEU A 267 10.08 -19.68 -2.21
CA LEU A 267 10.83 -20.91 -1.96
C LEU A 267 10.05 -22.15 -2.42
N ARG A 268 8.73 -22.22 -2.16
CA ARG A 268 7.89 -23.36 -2.61
C ARG A 268 7.79 -23.47 -4.14
N ALA A 269 7.96 -22.38 -4.86
CA ALA A 269 7.91 -22.36 -6.32
C ALA A 269 9.24 -22.76 -6.97
N GLN A 270 10.31 -22.95 -6.18
CA GLN A 270 11.59 -23.38 -6.76
C GLN A 270 11.51 -24.82 -7.26
N PRO A 271 12.08 -25.11 -8.44
CA PRO A 271 11.99 -26.43 -9.05
C PRO A 271 12.68 -27.50 -8.20
N THR A 272 13.74 -27.12 -7.47
CA THR A 272 14.47 -28.03 -6.56
C THR A 272 14.33 -27.48 -5.13
N GLN A 273 13.81 -28.30 -4.23
CA GLN A 273 13.67 -27.95 -2.83
C GLN A 273 14.97 -28.25 -2.08
N PRO A 274 15.42 -27.36 -1.17
CA PRO A 274 16.71 -27.50 -0.51
C PRO A 274 16.72 -28.65 0.49
N SER A 275 17.80 -29.45 0.47
CA SER A 275 18.03 -30.56 1.39
C SER A 275 18.99 -30.21 2.51
N THR A 276 19.77 -29.14 2.36
CA THR A 276 20.76 -28.65 3.30
C THR A 276 20.54 -27.17 3.62
N ILE A 277 21.10 -26.70 4.73
CA ILE A 277 21.09 -25.27 5.10
C ILE A 277 21.84 -24.43 4.04
N ALA A 278 22.93 -24.95 3.49
CA ALA A 278 23.72 -24.25 2.46
C ALA A 278 22.92 -24.06 1.16
N GLU A 279 22.20 -25.07 0.70
CA GLU A 279 21.31 -24.96 -0.45
C GLU A 279 20.15 -23.98 -0.16
N LEU A 280 19.57 -24.03 1.04
CA LEU A 280 18.55 -23.09 1.46
C LEU A 280 19.12 -21.67 1.47
N GLN A 281 20.34 -21.45 1.98
CA GLN A 281 20.97 -20.12 1.99
C GLN A 281 21.17 -19.59 0.58
N THR A 282 21.62 -20.41 -0.36
CA THR A 282 21.75 -20.02 -1.77
C THR A 282 20.41 -19.52 -2.35
N LEU A 283 19.32 -20.22 -2.04
CA LEU A 283 17.98 -19.79 -2.46
C LEU A 283 17.53 -18.50 -1.74
N LEU A 284 17.86 -18.34 -0.47
CA LEU A 284 17.55 -17.10 0.27
C LEU A 284 18.30 -15.90 -0.28
N ASP A 285 19.54 -16.05 -0.70
CA ASP A 285 20.34 -14.99 -1.33
C ASP A 285 19.71 -14.57 -2.67
N GLN A 286 19.32 -15.54 -3.50
CA GLN A 286 18.61 -15.29 -4.76
C GLN A 286 17.26 -14.61 -4.53
N PHE A 287 16.52 -15.05 -3.51
CA PHE A 287 15.27 -14.40 -3.13
C PHE A 287 15.47 -12.96 -2.68
N ALA A 288 16.48 -12.70 -1.85
CA ALA A 288 16.78 -11.35 -1.37
C ALA A 288 17.15 -10.40 -2.51
N ASP A 289 17.98 -10.87 -3.47
CA ASP A 289 18.28 -10.10 -4.70
C ASP A 289 17.02 -9.79 -5.49
N GLN A 290 16.21 -10.79 -5.78
CA GLN A 290 14.96 -10.60 -6.53
C GLN A 290 13.97 -9.70 -5.78
N TYR A 291 13.84 -9.86 -4.47
CA TYR A 291 12.95 -9.07 -3.64
C TYR A 291 13.37 -7.61 -3.58
N ASN A 292 14.66 -7.33 -3.41
CA ASN A 292 15.19 -6.00 -3.26
C ASN A 292 15.27 -5.24 -4.60
N HIS A 293 15.73 -5.89 -5.67
CA HIS A 293 16.11 -5.20 -6.91
C HIS A 293 15.11 -5.36 -8.04
N ARG A 294 14.29 -6.43 -8.05
CA ARG A 294 13.44 -6.77 -9.21
C ARG A 294 11.95 -6.78 -8.91
N ARG A 295 11.57 -6.87 -7.64
CA ARG A 295 10.17 -6.97 -7.27
C ARG A 295 9.56 -5.59 -7.00
N PRO A 296 8.54 -5.16 -7.78
CA PRO A 296 7.82 -3.93 -7.48
C PRO A 296 7.05 -4.08 -6.16
N HIS A 297 7.22 -3.11 -5.26
CA HIS A 297 6.58 -3.18 -3.96
C HIS A 297 5.34 -2.28 -3.88
N ARG A 298 4.17 -2.89 -3.65
CA ARG A 298 2.87 -2.22 -3.72
C ARG A 298 2.67 -1.09 -2.70
N SER A 299 3.35 -1.13 -1.56
CA SER A 299 3.24 -0.08 -0.54
C SER A 299 4.25 1.05 -0.74
N LEU A 300 5.20 0.90 -1.66
CA LEU A 300 6.18 1.93 -1.95
C LEU A 300 5.67 2.91 -3.01
N PRO A 301 6.12 4.18 -2.98
CA PRO A 301 5.81 5.17 -4.01
C PRO A 301 6.15 4.64 -5.41
N HIS A 302 5.32 4.94 -6.39
CA HIS A 302 5.49 4.53 -7.80
C HIS A 302 5.77 3.03 -8.02
N ARG A 303 5.44 2.17 -7.04
CA ARG A 303 5.77 0.73 -7.05
C ARG A 303 7.27 0.47 -7.18
N ALA A 304 8.08 1.37 -6.62
CA ALA A 304 9.53 1.22 -6.62
C ALA A 304 9.95 -0.13 -6.01
N THR A 305 11.13 -0.60 -6.40
CA THR A 305 11.76 -1.71 -5.69
C THR A 305 12.30 -1.23 -4.35
N PRO A 306 12.41 -2.10 -3.33
CA PRO A 306 13.01 -1.74 -2.05
C PRO A 306 14.38 -1.08 -2.18
N ALA A 307 15.26 -1.61 -3.04
CA ALA A 307 16.59 -1.09 -3.27
C ALA A 307 16.58 0.36 -3.79
N THR A 308 15.72 0.66 -4.77
CA THR A 308 15.64 2.02 -5.33
C THR A 308 15.43 3.07 -4.25
N LEU A 309 14.55 2.82 -3.28
CA LEU A 309 14.31 3.77 -2.19
C LEU A 309 15.40 3.74 -1.12
N TYR A 310 15.89 2.53 -0.77
CA TYR A 310 16.90 2.37 0.25
C TYR A 310 18.22 3.08 -0.13
N ASP A 311 18.57 3.05 -1.42
CA ASP A 311 19.83 3.64 -1.91
C ASP A 311 19.73 5.16 -2.15
N THR A 312 18.53 5.66 -2.50
CA THR A 312 18.33 7.07 -2.88
C THR A 312 17.93 7.97 -1.71
N MET A 313 17.33 7.42 -0.65
CA MET A 313 16.87 8.22 0.48
C MET A 313 18.00 8.42 1.53
N PRO A 314 18.02 9.58 2.22
CA PRO A 314 18.92 9.79 3.35
C PRO A 314 18.59 8.79 4.46
N LYS A 315 19.64 8.23 5.09
CA LYS A 315 19.50 7.22 6.16
C LYS A 315 19.56 7.87 7.53
N ALA A 316 18.70 7.38 8.43
CA ALA A 316 18.76 7.77 9.84
C ALA A 316 20.00 7.19 10.52
N PHE A 317 20.43 7.85 11.58
CA PHE A 317 21.51 7.41 12.47
C PHE A 317 20.99 7.40 13.91
N PRO A 318 21.59 6.61 14.84
CA PRO A 318 21.33 6.76 16.26
C PRO A 318 21.67 8.20 16.67
N GLY A 319 20.68 8.88 17.21
CA GLY A 319 20.91 10.19 17.84
C GLY A 319 21.26 10.05 19.31
N PRO A 320 21.81 11.09 19.99
CA PRO A 320 21.79 11.13 21.44
C PRO A 320 20.35 10.85 21.88
N ILE A 321 20.19 10.07 22.97
CA ILE A 321 18.87 9.77 23.54
C ILE A 321 18.26 11.12 23.98
N THR A 322 17.68 11.83 23.04
CA THR A 322 16.74 12.90 23.33
C THR A 322 15.53 12.21 23.93
N HIS A 323 15.11 12.69 25.07
CA HIS A 323 14.00 12.17 25.86
C HIS A 323 12.85 11.64 25.00
N PRO A 324 12.12 10.59 25.43
CA PRO A 324 11.04 9.97 24.65
C PRO A 324 9.89 10.88 24.24
N GLN A 325 10.02 12.20 24.41
CA GLN A 325 9.06 13.23 24.06
C GLN A 325 9.43 14.05 22.80
N THR A 326 10.64 13.88 22.22
CA THR A 326 11.00 14.57 20.98
C THR A 326 10.39 13.86 19.77
N HIS A 327 9.40 14.49 19.16
CA HIS A 327 8.71 14.00 17.98
C HIS A 327 9.33 14.59 16.72
N GLU A 328 10.54 14.16 16.36
CA GLU A 328 11.10 14.46 15.04
C GLU A 328 10.50 13.53 14.00
N ARG A 329 9.83 14.07 12.99
CA ARG A 329 9.28 13.30 11.89
C ARG A 329 9.09 14.11 10.62
N ILE A 330 9.31 13.45 9.51
CA ILE A 330 8.99 13.96 8.17
C ILE A 330 7.70 13.30 7.71
N ARG A 331 6.74 14.11 7.29
CA ARG A 331 5.45 13.63 6.81
C ARG A 331 5.13 14.20 5.44
N HIS A 332 4.75 13.35 4.51
CA HIS A 332 4.21 13.75 3.21
C HIS A 332 2.68 13.84 3.31
N ASP A 333 2.12 14.95 2.86
CA ASP A 333 0.68 15.18 2.85
C ASP A 333 0.28 16.00 1.61
N ARG A 334 -1.00 16.24 1.44
CA ARG A 334 -1.55 17.11 0.41
C ARG A 334 -2.50 18.10 1.06
N VAL A 335 -2.35 19.38 0.71
CA VAL A 335 -3.26 20.43 1.20
C VAL A 335 -4.67 20.12 0.71
N ASP A 336 -5.62 20.06 1.63
CA ASP A 336 -7.03 19.80 1.34
C ASP A 336 -7.73 20.97 0.65
N LYS A 337 -9.01 20.83 0.28
CA LYS A 337 -9.81 21.87 -0.37
C LYS A 337 -10.04 23.10 0.52
N ALA A 338 -9.96 22.92 1.84
CA ALA A 338 -10.09 24.02 2.81
C ALA A 338 -8.77 24.79 2.98
N GLY A 339 -7.67 24.31 2.39
CA GLY A 339 -6.35 24.89 2.49
C GLY A 339 -5.60 24.45 3.76
N SER A 340 -5.86 23.24 4.26
CA SER A 340 -5.27 22.72 5.50
C SER A 340 -4.55 21.39 5.25
N VAL A 341 -3.63 21.07 6.16
CA VAL A 341 -3.06 19.72 6.33
C VAL A 341 -3.30 19.23 7.75
N THR A 342 -3.28 17.93 7.97
CA THR A 342 -3.51 17.35 9.29
C THR A 342 -2.22 16.90 9.94
N LEU A 343 -2.11 17.04 11.26
CA LEU A 343 -1.00 16.50 12.05
C LEU A 343 -1.53 15.89 13.34
N ARG A 344 -1.13 14.65 13.62
CA ARG A 344 -1.44 14.01 14.91
C ARG A 344 -0.26 14.20 15.87
N HIS A 345 -0.52 14.86 17.00
CA HIS A 345 0.42 15.06 18.10
C HIS A 345 -0.24 14.60 19.41
N ASN A 346 0.48 13.77 20.20
CA ASN A 346 -0.02 13.20 21.48
C ASN A 346 -1.44 12.62 21.38
N SER A 347 -1.70 11.80 20.36
CA SER A 347 -3.01 11.17 20.04
C SER A 347 -4.12 12.13 19.62
N ARG A 348 -3.91 13.45 19.62
CA ARG A 348 -4.84 14.47 19.16
C ARG A 348 -4.56 14.87 17.73
N LEU A 349 -5.61 15.08 16.93
CA LEU A 349 -5.51 15.51 15.55
C LEU A 349 -5.59 17.03 15.47
N HIS A 350 -4.57 17.65 14.88
CA HIS A 350 -4.51 19.09 14.64
C HIS A 350 -4.64 19.37 13.14
N HIS A 351 -5.32 20.46 12.80
CA HIS A 351 -5.45 20.96 11.43
C HIS A 351 -4.61 22.23 11.29
N ILE A 352 -3.67 22.22 10.35
CA ILE A 352 -2.73 23.32 10.11
C ILE A 352 -3.16 24.04 8.84
N GLY A 353 -3.65 25.27 8.93
CA GLY A 353 -4.04 26.08 7.79
C GLY A 353 -2.83 26.53 6.99
N ILE A 354 -2.77 26.23 5.70
CA ILE A 354 -1.71 26.64 4.77
C ILE A 354 -2.21 27.78 3.87
N GLY A 355 -3.49 27.80 3.60
CA GLY A 355 -4.16 28.73 2.68
C GLY A 355 -4.79 28.01 1.49
N ARG A 356 -5.96 28.48 1.09
CA ARG A 356 -6.75 27.90 -0.01
C ARG A 356 -6.04 27.99 -1.37
N THR A 357 -5.14 28.96 -1.53
CA THR A 357 -4.30 29.11 -2.74
C THR A 357 -3.39 27.90 -2.99
N HIS A 358 -3.07 27.14 -1.94
CA HIS A 358 -2.24 25.93 -1.99
C HIS A 358 -3.06 24.63 -2.04
N ALA A 359 -4.40 24.70 -2.21
CA ALA A 359 -5.23 23.50 -2.25
C ALA A 359 -4.75 22.53 -3.34
N GLY A 360 -4.59 21.25 -3.00
CA GLY A 360 -4.08 20.22 -3.89
C GLY A 360 -2.56 20.12 -3.99
N THR A 361 -1.79 21.08 -3.42
CA THR A 361 -0.33 21.04 -3.41
C THR A 361 0.18 19.88 -2.53
N CYS A 362 1.12 19.10 -3.05
CA CYS A 362 1.85 18.10 -2.26
C CYS A 362 2.87 18.80 -1.38
N VAL A 363 2.89 18.48 -0.08
CA VAL A 363 3.76 19.13 0.90
C VAL A 363 4.49 18.11 1.76
N ILE A 364 5.62 18.57 2.30
CA ILE A 364 6.40 17.87 3.31
C ILE A 364 6.30 18.67 4.61
N LEU A 365 5.84 18.02 5.67
CA LEU A 365 5.86 18.58 7.02
C LEU A 365 7.12 18.09 7.72
N LEU A 366 7.98 19.00 8.07
CA LEU A 366 9.13 18.78 8.94
C LEU A 366 8.71 19.13 10.36
N VAL A 367 8.58 18.13 11.20
CA VAL A 367 8.09 18.27 12.58
C VAL A 367 9.25 18.00 13.52
N GLN A 368 9.57 18.99 14.33
CA GLN A 368 10.56 18.89 15.42
C GLN A 368 9.86 19.35 16.69
N ASP A 369 9.43 18.40 17.51
CA ASP A 369 8.59 18.64 18.69
C ASP A 369 7.30 19.40 18.33
N LEU A 370 7.20 20.64 18.79
CA LEU A 370 6.09 21.56 18.47
C LEU A 370 6.43 22.48 17.29
N GLN A 371 7.67 22.50 16.82
CA GLN A 371 8.06 23.29 15.66
C GLN A 371 7.68 22.53 14.37
N ILE A 372 6.93 23.18 13.50
CA ILE A 372 6.46 22.58 12.26
C ILE A 372 6.82 23.51 11.11
N ARG A 373 7.48 22.95 10.10
CA ARG A 373 7.71 23.59 8.80
C ARG A 373 6.97 22.82 7.73
N VAL A 374 6.22 23.52 6.92
CA VAL A 374 5.49 22.96 5.78
C VAL A 374 6.11 23.48 4.51
N VAL A 375 6.65 22.55 3.71
CA VAL A 375 7.41 22.84 2.49
C VAL A 375 6.68 22.26 1.29
N ASN A 376 6.67 22.95 0.18
CA ASN A 376 6.17 22.42 -1.09
C ASN A 376 7.08 21.26 -1.54
N ALA A 377 6.50 20.07 -1.71
CA ALA A 377 7.25 18.87 -2.05
C ALA A 377 7.92 18.91 -3.43
N THR A 378 7.45 19.79 -4.33
CA THR A 378 7.96 19.90 -5.71
C THR A 378 8.98 21.03 -5.84
N THR A 379 8.71 22.19 -5.23
CA THR A 379 9.56 23.39 -5.39
C THR A 379 10.57 23.59 -4.27
N GLY A 380 10.38 22.92 -3.11
CA GLY A 380 11.17 23.14 -1.91
C GLY A 380 10.83 24.45 -1.16
N GLU A 381 9.84 25.20 -1.63
CA GLU A 381 9.41 26.48 -1.04
C GLU A 381 8.81 26.26 0.35
N LEU A 382 9.22 27.08 1.32
CA LEU A 382 8.63 27.08 2.67
C LEU A 382 7.27 27.79 2.61
N LEU A 383 6.18 27.01 2.74
CA LEU A 383 4.82 27.53 2.72
C LEU A 383 4.37 28.05 4.08
N ARG A 384 4.85 27.42 5.16
CA ARG A 384 4.52 27.82 6.50
C ARG A 384 5.52 27.29 7.52
N GLU A 385 5.80 28.13 8.54
CA GLU A 385 6.48 27.75 9.78
C GLU A 385 5.63 28.16 10.97
N LEU A 386 5.47 27.27 11.96
CA LEU A 386 4.68 27.55 13.17
C LEU A 386 5.16 26.69 14.35
N THR A 387 4.84 27.20 15.55
CA THR A 387 4.86 26.37 16.76
C THR A 387 3.45 25.86 17.02
N LEU A 388 3.27 24.54 17.09
CA LEU A 388 1.97 23.91 17.35
C LEU A 388 1.49 24.29 18.75
N ASP A 389 0.26 24.78 18.86
CA ASP A 389 -0.42 24.90 20.14
C ASP A 389 -1.20 23.58 20.40
N PRO A 390 -0.77 22.76 21.37
CA PRO A 390 -1.41 21.46 21.64
C PRO A 390 -2.85 21.58 22.13
N ASN A 391 -3.27 22.76 22.61
CA ASN A 391 -4.61 23.00 23.14
C ASN A 391 -5.63 23.36 22.05
N ARG A 392 -5.15 23.70 20.84
CA ARG A 392 -6.00 24.08 19.71
C ARG A 392 -6.02 23.00 18.63
N ASP A 393 -7.23 22.60 18.21
CA ASP A 393 -7.35 21.63 17.10
C ASP A 393 -7.05 22.27 15.75
N TYR A 394 -7.37 23.53 15.56
CA TYR A 394 -7.07 24.28 14.35
C TYR A 394 -6.01 25.35 14.60
N GLN A 395 -4.95 25.31 13.78
CA GLN A 395 -3.84 26.26 13.78
C GLN A 395 -4.07 27.26 12.63
N PRO A 396 -4.65 28.46 12.87
CA PRO A 396 -5.00 29.38 11.80
C PRO A 396 -3.76 29.93 11.11
N HIS A 397 -3.85 30.14 9.79
CA HIS A 397 -2.82 30.84 9.05
C HIS A 397 -2.80 32.31 9.49
N GLN A 398 -1.70 32.77 10.10
CA GLN A 398 -1.52 34.18 10.38
C GLN A 398 -1.22 34.88 9.05
N SER A 399 -2.14 35.68 8.54
CA SER A 399 -1.83 36.64 7.49
C SER A 399 -0.82 37.63 8.04
N THR A 400 0.30 37.80 7.34
CA THR A 400 1.32 38.81 7.63
C THR A 400 0.61 40.15 7.84
N GLN A 401 0.60 40.68 9.07
CA GLN A 401 0.16 42.04 9.33
C GLN A 401 1.05 42.96 8.51
N ARG A 402 0.47 43.71 7.57
CA ARG A 402 1.14 44.87 6.97
C ARG A 402 1.52 45.81 8.11
N PRO A 403 2.73 46.36 8.12
CA PRO A 403 3.10 47.38 9.09
C PRO A 403 2.11 48.58 8.92
N THR A 404 1.41 48.90 9.96
CA THR A 404 0.62 50.10 10.08
C THR A 404 1.56 51.29 10.00
N HIS A 405 1.47 52.05 8.92
CA HIS A 405 2.05 53.38 8.84
C HIS A 405 1.32 54.26 9.86
N GLU A 406 2.00 54.61 10.94
CA GLU A 406 1.58 55.73 11.79
C GLU A 406 1.75 57.03 10.99
N PRO A 407 0.74 57.90 10.96
CA PRO A 407 0.90 59.21 10.38
C PRO A 407 1.65 60.09 11.40
N GLN A 408 2.85 60.53 11.03
CA GLN A 408 3.55 61.61 11.75
C GLN A 408 2.70 62.88 11.67
N LYS A 409 2.40 63.42 12.85
CA LYS A 409 1.94 64.80 13.03
C LYS A 409 3.14 65.74 13.13
#